data_138ee5fcbb333ff6c995d724880e4ad5
#
_entry.id   138ee5fcbb333ff6c995d724880e4ad5
#
_cell.length_a   1.000
_cell.length_b   1.000
_cell.length_c   1.000
_cell.angle_alpha   90.00
_cell.angle_beta   90.00
_cell.angle_gamma   90.00
#
_symmetry.space_group_name_H-M   'P 1'
#
loop_
_entity.id
_entity.type
_entity.pdbx_description
1 polymer ?
#
loop_
_entity_poly.entity_id
_entity_poly.type
_entity_poly.pdbx_seq_one_letter_code
_entity_poly.pdbx_strand_id
1 'polypeptide(L)'
;MLVRIENFLTKQEVTDAVSLLEKADWVDGAVTAGHLALHAKKNLQLPEDSPTARQLGDFILSLMGQSQHILAAGLPNKIYPPMFNCYQSEGEFGDHIDNTIRRVAGTAVKVRTDISMTVFLSEPEEYEGGELVIQDTYGEQRVKFAAGDMVMYPSTSLHRVTPVTKGRRLASFFWMQ
;
A
#
# COMPACT_ATOMS: atom_id res chain seq x y z
N MET A 1 13.74 -8.48 -6.20
CA MET A 1 13.50 -7.39 -7.20
C MET A 1 12.73 -6.29 -6.49
N LEU A 2 13.22 -5.04 -6.55
CA LEU A 2 12.50 -3.85 -6.06
C LEU A 2 12.43 -2.88 -7.24
N VAL A 3 11.22 -2.43 -7.60
CA VAL A 3 11.00 -1.51 -8.74
C VAL A 3 10.30 -0.26 -8.22
N ARG A 4 10.88 0.91 -8.47
CA ARG A 4 10.24 2.21 -8.25
C ARG A 4 9.59 2.67 -9.54
N ILE A 5 8.35 3.11 -9.45
CA ILE A 5 7.63 3.81 -10.52
C ILE A 5 7.48 5.26 -10.07
N GLU A 6 8.29 6.11 -10.65
CA GLU A 6 8.27 7.56 -10.34
C GLU A 6 7.04 8.21 -10.96
N ASN A 7 6.43 9.15 -10.23
CA ASN A 7 5.28 9.93 -10.69
C ASN A 7 4.14 9.05 -11.23
N PHE A 8 3.86 7.93 -10.57
CA PHE A 8 2.70 7.09 -10.89
C PHE A 8 1.39 7.89 -10.77
N LEU A 9 1.31 8.76 -9.75
CA LEU A 9 0.30 9.82 -9.64
C LEU A 9 0.96 11.17 -9.83
N THR A 10 0.29 12.07 -10.52
CA THR A 10 0.67 13.49 -10.57
C THR A 10 0.43 14.15 -9.20
N LYS A 11 1.05 15.29 -8.97
CA LYS A 11 0.83 16.07 -7.73
C LYS A 11 -0.63 16.48 -7.51
N GLN A 12 -1.35 16.79 -8.59
CA GLN A 12 -2.76 17.12 -8.49
C GLN A 12 -3.59 15.90 -8.09
N GLU A 13 -3.34 14.75 -8.67
CA GLU A 13 -4.02 13.49 -8.34
C GLU A 13 -3.75 13.07 -6.89
N VAL A 14 -2.53 13.27 -6.38
CA VAL A 14 -2.22 13.07 -4.97
C VAL A 14 -3.03 14.01 -4.09
N THR A 15 -3.07 15.30 -4.43
CA THR A 15 -3.85 16.31 -3.67
C THR A 15 -5.34 15.93 -3.61
N ASP A 16 -5.90 15.54 -4.75
CA ASP A 16 -7.30 15.14 -4.85
C ASP A 16 -7.59 13.87 -4.04
N ALA A 17 -6.70 12.87 -4.13
CA ALA A 17 -6.80 11.64 -3.35
C ALA A 17 -6.73 11.90 -1.85
N VAL A 18 -5.76 12.69 -1.39
CA VAL A 18 -5.61 13.05 0.03
C VAL A 18 -6.83 13.81 0.53
N SER A 19 -7.38 14.74 -0.26
CA SER A 19 -8.60 15.49 0.11
C SER A 19 -9.83 14.60 0.30
N LEU A 20 -9.93 13.50 -0.44
CA LEU A 20 -10.98 12.49 -0.24
C LEU A 20 -10.71 11.64 1.01
N LEU A 21 -9.45 11.24 1.21
CA LEU A 21 -9.03 10.44 2.36
C LEU A 21 -9.19 11.17 3.69
N GLU A 22 -9.02 12.50 3.72
CA GLU A 22 -9.22 13.32 4.91
C GLU A 22 -10.67 13.36 5.40
N LYS A 23 -11.62 13.13 4.50
CA LYS A 23 -13.06 13.12 4.80
C LYS A 23 -13.62 11.71 5.03
N ALA A 24 -12.76 10.71 4.92
CA ALA A 24 -13.19 9.31 4.99
C ALA A 24 -13.21 8.78 6.43
N ASP A 25 -14.05 7.78 6.67
CA ASP A 25 -14.16 7.12 7.96
C ASP A 25 -13.09 6.01 8.08
N TRP A 26 -12.07 6.30 8.86
CA TRP A 26 -10.98 5.37 9.14
C TRP A 26 -11.33 4.41 10.27
N VAL A 27 -10.94 3.14 10.14
CA VAL A 27 -11.10 2.12 11.17
C VAL A 27 -9.74 1.54 11.59
N ASP A 28 -9.72 0.83 12.72
CA ASP A 28 -8.51 0.12 13.15
C ASP A 28 -8.10 -0.91 12.10
N GLY A 29 -6.86 -0.81 11.60
CA GLY A 29 -6.33 -1.68 10.58
C GLY A 29 -6.06 -3.12 11.03
N ALA A 30 -6.08 -3.40 12.33
CA ALA A 30 -5.97 -4.75 12.86
C ALA A 30 -7.09 -5.68 12.33
N VAL A 31 -8.26 -5.14 12.02
CA VAL A 31 -9.41 -5.88 11.47
C VAL A 31 -9.08 -6.62 10.16
N THR A 32 -8.12 -6.12 9.38
CA THR A 32 -7.71 -6.73 8.09
C THR A 32 -6.42 -7.53 8.17
N ALA A 33 -5.78 -7.56 9.33
CA ALA A 33 -4.57 -8.33 9.54
C ALA A 33 -4.90 -9.83 9.60
N GLY A 34 -4.10 -10.67 8.95
CA GLY A 34 -4.15 -12.11 9.16
C GLY A 34 -3.76 -12.48 10.60
N HIS A 35 -4.15 -13.68 11.07
CA HIS A 35 -3.95 -14.11 12.46
C HIS A 35 -2.54 -13.90 13.01
N LEU A 36 -1.51 -14.02 12.18
CA LEU A 36 -0.11 -13.86 12.59
C LEU A 36 0.32 -12.39 12.70
N ALA A 37 -0.37 -11.49 12.02
CA ALA A 37 -0.04 -10.07 11.94
C ALA A 37 -0.88 -9.18 12.86
N LEU A 38 -1.89 -9.74 13.55
CA LEU A 38 -2.84 -9.01 14.41
C LEU A 38 -2.14 -8.18 15.50
N HIS A 39 -1.09 -8.73 16.11
CA HIS A 39 -0.37 -8.07 17.21
C HIS A 39 0.74 -7.13 16.72
N ALA A 40 1.09 -7.19 15.44
CA ALA A 40 2.17 -6.41 14.85
C ALA A 40 1.68 -5.16 14.08
N LYS A 41 0.35 -5.03 13.86
CA LYS A 41 -0.23 -3.97 13.03
C LYS A 41 -0.94 -2.92 13.89
N LYS A 42 -0.38 -1.72 13.93
CA LYS A 42 -0.94 -0.54 14.58
C LYS A 42 -1.08 0.57 13.55
N ASN A 43 -2.22 0.64 12.87
CA ASN A 43 -2.51 1.68 11.89
C ASN A 43 -4.03 1.88 11.74
N LEU A 44 -4.41 2.88 10.99
CA LEU A 44 -5.78 3.05 10.50
C LEU A 44 -5.87 2.55 9.06
N GLN A 45 -7.05 2.09 8.67
CA GLN A 45 -7.34 1.61 7.33
C GLN A 45 -8.75 2.01 6.90
N LEU A 46 -8.94 2.26 5.60
CA LEU A 46 -10.29 2.40 5.08
C LEU A 46 -10.96 1.02 4.94
N PRO A 47 -12.26 0.90 5.28
CA PRO A 47 -13.02 -0.28 4.92
C PRO A 47 -12.97 -0.52 3.41
N GLU A 48 -12.75 -1.78 2.99
CA GLU A 48 -12.63 -2.14 1.56
C GLU A 48 -13.90 -1.84 0.76
N ASP A 49 -15.05 -1.81 1.44
CA ASP A 49 -16.37 -1.54 0.84
C ASP A 49 -16.78 -0.06 0.90
N SER A 50 -15.95 0.82 1.48
CA SER A 50 -16.27 2.24 1.55
C SER A 50 -16.31 2.87 0.15
N PRO A 51 -17.21 3.84 -0.10
CA PRO A 51 -17.27 4.53 -1.39
C PRO A 51 -15.94 5.19 -1.78
N THR A 52 -15.26 5.81 -0.83
CA THR A 52 -13.96 6.46 -1.05
C THR A 52 -12.88 5.44 -1.47
N ALA A 53 -12.80 4.28 -0.78
CA ALA A 53 -11.84 3.25 -1.14
C ALA A 53 -12.09 2.70 -2.54
N ARG A 54 -13.35 2.49 -2.92
CA ARG A 54 -13.73 2.03 -4.27
C ARG A 54 -13.37 3.08 -5.33
N GLN A 55 -13.77 4.33 -5.13
CA GLN A 55 -13.50 5.42 -6.09
C GLN A 55 -12.00 5.58 -6.36
N LEU A 56 -11.20 5.67 -5.31
CA LEU A 56 -9.73 5.81 -5.42
C LEU A 56 -9.09 4.53 -5.95
N GLY A 57 -9.61 3.37 -5.56
CA GLY A 57 -9.14 2.08 -6.05
C GLY A 57 -9.34 1.92 -7.55
N ASP A 58 -10.53 2.21 -8.06
CA ASP A 58 -10.85 2.16 -9.49
C ASP A 58 -9.97 3.15 -10.30
N PHE A 59 -9.72 4.33 -9.73
CA PHE A 59 -8.83 5.31 -10.33
C PHE A 59 -7.40 4.77 -10.44
N ILE A 60 -6.83 4.23 -9.35
CA ILE A 60 -5.48 3.62 -9.35
C ILE A 60 -5.40 2.48 -10.37
N LEU A 61 -6.40 1.59 -10.40
CA LEU A 61 -6.44 0.48 -11.37
C LEU A 61 -6.48 0.95 -12.81
N SER A 62 -7.16 2.06 -13.10
CA SER A 62 -7.19 2.65 -14.44
C SER A 62 -5.81 3.11 -14.92
N LEU A 63 -5.03 3.70 -14.02
CA LEU A 63 -3.64 4.12 -14.31
C LEU A 63 -2.69 2.93 -14.46
N MET A 64 -2.88 1.88 -13.65
CA MET A 64 -2.10 0.64 -13.76
C MET A 64 -2.16 0.05 -15.17
N GLY A 65 -3.35 -0.02 -15.75
CA GLY A 65 -3.58 -0.56 -17.10
C GLY A 65 -2.92 0.27 -18.22
N GLN A 66 -2.55 1.50 -17.96
CA GLN A 66 -1.92 2.41 -18.94
C GLN A 66 -0.38 2.47 -18.81
N SER A 67 0.17 1.99 -17.69
CA SER A 67 1.62 2.05 -17.43
C SER A 67 2.37 0.90 -18.06
N GLN A 68 3.10 1.17 -19.13
CA GLN A 68 3.96 0.16 -19.77
C GLN A 68 5.05 -0.38 -18.83
N HIS A 69 5.57 0.44 -17.92
CA HIS A 69 6.56 0.01 -16.93
C HIS A 69 5.97 -1.02 -15.96
N ILE A 70 4.74 -0.80 -15.49
CA ILE A 70 4.06 -1.75 -14.60
C ILE A 70 3.74 -3.04 -15.34
N LEU A 71 3.22 -2.95 -16.57
CA LEU A 71 2.92 -4.10 -17.40
C LEU A 71 4.17 -4.94 -17.67
N ALA A 72 5.30 -4.31 -17.99
CA ALA A 72 6.55 -5.01 -18.27
C ALA A 72 7.20 -5.62 -17.01
N ALA A 73 7.14 -4.92 -15.86
CA ALA A 73 7.75 -5.37 -14.61
C ALA A 73 6.94 -6.45 -13.90
N GLY A 74 5.61 -6.41 -14.01
CA GLY A 74 4.72 -7.24 -13.22
C GLY A 74 3.95 -8.32 -13.99
N LEU A 75 3.76 -8.15 -15.31
CA LEU A 75 2.97 -9.06 -16.16
C LEU A 75 1.61 -9.42 -15.52
N PRO A 76 0.76 -8.44 -15.19
CA PRO A 76 -0.42 -8.65 -14.36
C PRO A 76 -1.43 -9.59 -15.01
N ASN A 77 -1.84 -10.61 -14.27
CA ASN A 77 -3.00 -11.44 -14.57
C ASN A 77 -4.25 -10.97 -13.83
N LYS A 78 -4.09 -10.67 -12.52
CA LYS A 78 -5.13 -10.11 -11.66
C LYS A 78 -4.51 -9.10 -10.71
N ILE A 79 -5.26 -8.07 -10.37
CA ILE A 79 -4.87 -7.08 -9.37
C ILE A 79 -5.94 -7.08 -8.27
N TYR A 80 -5.51 -7.17 -7.00
CA TYR A 80 -6.39 -7.02 -5.85
C TYR A 80 -6.79 -5.54 -5.73
N PRO A 81 -8.05 -5.22 -5.43
CA PRO A 81 -8.49 -3.84 -5.26
C PRO A 81 -7.60 -3.06 -4.28
N PRO A 82 -7.14 -1.85 -4.66
CA PRO A 82 -6.32 -1.02 -3.80
C PRO A 82 -6.99 -0.72 -2.46
N MET A 83 -6.23 -0.88 -1.39
CA MET A 83 -6.59 -0.58 -0.01
C MET A 83 -5.82 0.66 0.44
N PHE A 84 -6.27 1.33 1.49
CA PHE A 84 -5.67 2.57 1.97
C PHE A 84 -5.38 2.46 3.46
N ASN A 85 -4.18 2.89 3.86
CA ASN A 85 -3.75 2.92 5.25
C ASN A 85 -3.20 4.29 5.66
N CYS A 86 -3.26 4.54 6.96
CA CYS A 86 -2.71 5.72 7.60
C CYS A 86 -1.94 5.29 8.85
N TYR A 87 -0.69 5.71 8.95
CA TYR A 87 0.15 5.53 10.12
C TYR A 87 0.41 6.89 10.77
N GLN A 88 0.19 6.98 12.07
CA GLN A 88 0.43 8.15 12.91
C GLN A 88 0.55 7.72 14.38
N SER A 89 1.05 8.58 15.25
CA SER A 89 1.05 8.35 16.72
C SER A 89 1.66 7.00 17.11
N GLU A 90 2.92 6.78 16.72
CA GLU A 90 3.64 5.51 16.90
C GLU A 90 2.99 4.33 16.14
N GLY A 91 2.24 4.63 15.09
CA GLY A 91 1.67 3.62 14.20
C GLY A 91 2.77 2.89 13.43
N GLU A 92 2.69 1.56 13.37
CA GLU A 92 3.67 0.70 12.74
C GLU A 92 3.03 -0.57 12.16
N PHE A 93 3.78 -1.30 11.40
CA PHE A 93 3.47 -2.68 11.04
C PHE A 93 4.76 -3.49 11.15
N GLY A 94 4.85 -4.36 12.16
CA GLY A 94 6.01 -5.19 12.41
C GLY A 94 6.34 -6.16 11.29
N ASP A 95 7.45 -6.87 11.43
CA ASP A 95 7.93 -7.83 10.43
C ASP A 95 6.87 -8.87 10.07
N HIS A 96 6.55 -8.97 8.79
CA HIS A 96 5.57 -9.92 8.26
C HIS A 96 5.84 -10.26 6.78
N ILE A 97 5.20 -11.31 6.34
CA ILE A 97 5.06 -11.70 4.93
C ILE A 97 3.58 -11.59 4.58
N ASP A 98 3.28 -11.11 3.39
CA ASP A 98 1.90 -10.96 2.94
C ASP A 98 1.18 -12.30 2.78
N ASN A 99 -0.15 -12.29 2.98
CA ASN A 99 -0.97 -13.49 2.78
C ASN A 99 -0.90 -13.96 1.34
N THR A 100 -0.57 -15.22 1.12
CA THR A 100 -0.33 -15.82 -0.21
C THR A 100 -1.54 -15.71 -1.16
N ILE A 101 -2.76 -15.80 -0.63
CA ILE A 101 -4.00 -15.72 -1.42
C ILE A 101 -4.99 -14.83 -0.68
N ARG A 102 -5.52 -13.84 -1.39
CA ARG A 102 -6.59 -12.97 -0.89
C ARG A 102 -7.86 -13.18 -1.70
N ARG A 103 -9.00 -13.18 -1.01
CA ARG A 103 -10.32 -13.16 -1.64
C ARG A 103 -10.79 -11.72 -1.75
N VAL A 104 -11.22 -11.30 -2.93
CA VAL A 104 -11.85 -10.00 -3.11
C VAL A 104 -13.20 -10.00 -2.38
N ALA A 105 -13.39 -9.02 -1.48
CA ALA A 105 -14.58 -8.91 -0.64
C ALA A 105 -15.87 -8.95 -1.48
N GLY A 106 -16.87 -9.68 -0.98
CA GLY A 106 -18.17 -9.84 -1.65
C GLY A 106 -18.16 -10.67 -2.94
N THR A 107 -17.04 -11.31 -3.31
CA THR A 107 -16.92 -12.11 -4.55
C THR A 107 -16.33 -13.49 -4.30
N ALA A 108 -16.37 -14.36 -5.33
CA ALA A 108 -15.64 -15.63 -5.36
C ALA A 108 -14.20 -15.48 -5.89
N VAL A 109 -13.80 -14.30 -6.33
CA VAL A 109 -12.49 -14.06 -6.95
C VAL A 109 -11.40 -14.16 -5.91
N LYS A 110 -10.36 -14.94 -6.23
CA LYS A 110 -9.13 -15.04 -5.47
C LYS A 110 -7.97 -14.49 -6.29
N VAL A 111 -7.08 -13.78 -5.63
CA VAL A 111 -5.85 -13.24 -6.19
C VAL A 111 -4.68 -13.83 -5.40
N ARG A 112 -3.73 -14.46 -6.10
CA ARG A 112 -2.45 -14.83 -5.50
C ARG A 112 -1.58 -13.58 -5.40
N THR A 113 -0.99 -13.35 -4.26
CA THR A 113 -0.19 -12.17 -3.99
C THR A 113 1.27 -12.44 -4.37
N ASP A 114 1.62 -12.25 -5.62
CA ASP A 114 2.98 -12.46 -6.12
C ASP A 114 3.84 -11.21 -5.94
N ILE A 115 3.25 -10.03 -6.20
CA ILE A 115 3.91 -8.74 -6.09
C ILE A 115 3.08 -7.83 -5.17
N SER A 116 3.71 -7.28 -4.15
CA SER A 116 3.17 -6.24 -3.29
C SER A 116 3.49 -4.87 -3.87
N MET A 117 2.51 -3.98 -3.80
CA MET A 117 2.61 -2.62 -4.31
C MET A 117 2.22 -1.61 -3.23
N THR A 118 2.95 -0.51 -3.17
CA THR A 118 2.63 0.62 -2.30
C THR A 118 2.77 1.91 -3.08
N VAL A 119 1.68 2.70 -3.14
CA VAL A 119 1.65 4.06 -3.66
C VAL A 119 1.74 5.01 -2.47
N PHE A 120 2.75 5.88 -2.45
CA PHE A 120 2.94 6.88 -1.39
C PHE A 120 2.01 8.07 -1.65
N LEU A 121 1.33 8.54 -0.60
CA LEU A 121 0.37 9.65 -0.67
C LEU A 121 0.73 10.80 0.27
N SER A 122 1.78 10.65 1.08
CA SER A 122 2.40 11.70 1.89
C SER A 122 3.82 11.96 1.40
N GLU A 123 4.24 13.23 1.40
CA GLU A 123 5.63 13.58 1.10
C GLU A 123 6.55 13.09 2.24
N PRO A 124 7.80 12.70 1.94
CA PRO A 124 8.74 12.20 2.94
C PRO A 124 8.98 13.16 4.12
N GLU A 125 8.88 14.46 3.89
CA GLU A 125 9.09 15.53 4.85
C GLU A 125 7.89 15.75 5.79
N GLU A 126 6.72 15.23 5.46
CA GLU A 126 5.49 15.39 6.24
C GLU A 126 5.43 14.48 7.48
N TYR A 127 6.34 13.49 7.57
CA TYR A 127 6.36 12.55 8.70
C TYR A 127 7.77 12.07 9.05
N GLU A 128 7.97 11.69 10.31
CA GLU A 128 9.21 11.07 10.81
C GLU A 128 9.00 9.57 11.03
N GLY A 129 10.00 8.74 10.69
CA GLY A 129 9.87 7.29 10.64
C GLY A 129 9.04 6.84 9.43
N GLY A 130 8.23 5.79 9.59
CA GLY A 130 7.29 5.31 8.57
C GLY A 130 7.96 4.75 7.31
N GLU A 131 9.22 4.35 7.39
CA GLU A 131 9.92 3.70 6.28
C GLU A 131 9.32 2.32 6.02
N LEU A 132 9.06 1.99 4.77
CA LEU A 132 8.83 0.61 4.34
C LEU A 132 10.19 -0.07 4.21
N VAL A 133 10.48 -1.01 5.10
CA VAL A 133 11.73 -1.77 5.10
C VAL A 133 11.46 -3.15 4.54
N ILE A 134 12.18 -3.50 3.48
CA ILE A 134 12.02 -4.77 2.76
C ILE A 134 13.34 -5.54 2.87
N GLN A 135 13.27 -6.79 3.36
CA GLN A 135 14.42 -7.68 3.37
C GLN A 135 14.55 -8.37 2.01
N ASP A 136 15.68 -8.16 1.37
CA ASP A 136 16.05 -8.79 0.11
C ASP A 136 17.31 -9.64 0.33
N THR A 137 17.66 -10.44 -0.68
CA THR A 137 18.89 -11.26 -0.73
C THR A 137 20.16 -10.43 -0.47
N TYR A 138 20.12 -9.16 -0.82
CA TYR A 138 21.25 -8.22 -0.69
C TYR A 138 21.17 -7.32 0.56
N GLY A 139 20.28 -7.62 1.50
CA GLY A 139 20.10 -6.85 2.74
C GLY A 139 18.81 -6.05 2.78
N GLU A 140 18.68 -5.17 3.76
CA GLU A 140 17.48 -4.32 3.92
C GLU A 140 17.47 -3.16 2.93
N GLN A 141 16.32 -2.99 2.27
CA GLN A 141 16.01 -1.81 1.47
C GLN A 141 15.03 -0.93 2.23
N ARG A 142 15.41 0.31 2.53
CA ARG A 142 14.57 1.30 3.21
C ARG A 142 13.94 2.22 2.19
N VAL A 143 12.62 2.21 2.12
CA VAL A 143 11.85 2.89 1.08
C VAL A 143 10.96 3.96 1.72
N LYS A 144 11.18 5.21 1.30
CA LYS A 144 10.40 6.38 1.69
C LYS A 144 10.42 7.35 0.50
N PHE A 145 9.52 7.11 -0.46
CA PHE A 145 9.49 7.85 -1.72
C PHE A 145 8.57 9.05 -1.65
N ALA A 146 8.70 9.95 -2.62
CA ALA A 146 7.83 11.11 -2.78
C ALA A 146 6.35 10.71 -2.97
N ALA A 147 5.44 11.58 -2.59
CA ALA A 147 4.02 11.39 -2.84
C ALA A 147 3.76 11.30 -4.36
N GLY A 148 2.99 10.29 -4.76
CA GLY A 148 2.75 9.95 -6.16
C GLY A 148 3.63 8.83 -6.71
N ASP A 149 4.73 8.49 -6.06
CA ASP A 149 5.55 7.35 -6.45
C ASP A 149 4.95 6.03 -5.98
N MET A 150 5.29 4.95 -6.69
CA MET A 150 4.92 3.59 -6.29
C MET A 150 6.17 2.71 -6.18
N VAL A 151 6.15 1.78 -5.23
CA VAL A 151 7.11 0.68 -5.14
C VAL A 151 6.42 -0.65 -5.40
N MET A 152 7.11 -1.55 -6.12
CA MET A 152 6.72 -2.93 -6.36
C MET A 152 7.82 -3.85 -5.84
N TYR A 153 7.46 -4.89 -5.09
CA TYR A 153 8.41 -5.87 -4.54
C TYR A 153 7.73 -7.24 -4.36
N PRO A 154 8.51 -8.35 -4.29
CA PRO A 154 7.94 -9.68 -4.10
C PRO A 154 7.18 -9.78 -2.78
N SER A 155 5.94 -10.25 -2.80
CA SER A 155 5.11 -10.41 -1.59
C SER A 155 5.67 -11.43 -0.60
N THR A 156 6.60 -12.28 -1.05
CA THR A 156 7.33 -13.26 -0.23
C THR A 156 8.48 -12.65 0.57
N SER A 157 8.82 -11.38 0.32
CA SER A 157 9.84 -10.67 1.11
C SER A 157 9.34 -10.38 2.52
N LEU A 158 10.15 -10.63 3.54
CA LEU A 158 9.89 -10.15 4.89
C LEU A 158 9.98 -8.61 4.88
N HIS A 159 8.95 -7.93 5.39
CA HIS A 159 8.93 -6.48 5.38
C HIS A 159 8.18 -5.91 6.58
N ARG A 160 8.40 -4.61 6.84
CA ARG A 160 7.77 -3.87 7.92
C ARG A 160 7.57 -2.40 7.55
N VAL A 161 6.70 -1.71 8.27
CA VAL A 161 6.64 -0.25 8.30
C VAL A 161 7.11 0.20 9.68
N THR A 162 8.20 0.98 9.73
CA THR A 162 8.74 1.50 10.98
C THR A 162 7.76 2.48 11.66
N PRO A 163 7.83 2.67 12.99
CA PRO A 163 6.94 3.60 13.69
C PRO A 163 6.95 5.00 13.07
N VAL A 164 5.76 5.58 12.90
CA VAL A 164 5.59 7.00 12.54
C VAL A 164 5.53 7.81 13.81
N THR A 165 6.67 8.43 14.18
CA THR A 165 6.83 9.16 15.44
C THR A 165 6.26 10.58 15.39
N LYS A 166 6.15 11.16 14.17
CA LYS A 166 5.58 12.50 13.97
C LYS A 166 4.91 12.57 12.60
N GLY A 167 3.87 13.38 12.50
CA GLY A 167 3.13 13.55 11.26
C GLY A 167 2.23 12.37 10.93
N ARG A 168 1.95 12.19 9.63
CA ARG A 168 1.02 11.19 9.14
C ARG A 168 1.49 10.61 7.80
N ARG A 169 1.61 9.29 7.71
CA ARG A 169 1.93 8.57 6.49
C ARG A 169 0.68 7.95 5.89
N LEU A 170 0.24 8.47 4.76
CA LEU A 170 -0.84 7.91 3.94
C LEU A 170 -0.25 7.09 2.80
N ALA A 171 -0.84 5.93 2.53
CA ALA A 171 -0.47 5.12 1.38
C ALA A 171 -1.65 4.28 0.87
N SER A 172 -1.62 3.94 -0.41
CA SER A 172 -2.40 2.85 -0.97
C SER A 172 -1.51 1.61 -1.10
N PHE A 173 -2.06 0.44 -0.79
CA PHE A 173 -1.35 -0.82 -0.88
C PHE A 173 -2.25 -1.92 -1.44
N PHE A 174 -1.69 -2.80 -2.26
CA PHE A 174 -2.43 -3.86 -2.93
C PHE A 174 -1.47 -4.88 -3.55
N TRP A 175 -2.01 -5.91 -4.20
CA TRP A 175 -1.24 -7.03 -4.72
C TRP A 175 -1.61 -7.35 -6.16
N MET A 176 -0.62 -7.91 -6.85
CA MET A 176 -0.74 -8.38 -8.22
C MET A 176 -0.36 -9.86 -8.30
N GLN A 177 -1.15 -10.61 -9.09
CA GLN A 177 -0.91 -12.00 -9.49
C GLN A 177 -0.35 -12.02 -10.91
#